data_0089c7e9298686a1f7553b9f6ce62e02
#
_entry.id   0089c7e9298686a1f7553b9f6ce62e02
#
_cell.length_a   1.000
_cell.length_b   1.000
_cell.length_c   1.000
_cell.angle_alpha   90.00
_cell.angle_beta   90.00
_cell.angle_gamma   90.00
#
_symmetry.space_group_name_H-M   'P 1'
#
loop_
_entity.id
_entity.type
_entity.pdbx_description
1 polymer ?
#
loop_
_entity_poly.entity_id
_entity_poly.type
_entity_poly.pdbx_seq_one_letter_code
_entity_poly.pdbx_strand_id
1 'polypeptide(L)'
;MTGTGTRATFGDDGVLIVVDVQNDFCPGGALAVPRGDEIIPIINSLAARFRNVVLTQDWHPRGHSSFASSHPGKQPFETVTADYGPQVLWPDHCVQSTRGAAIHAALDIPHAALIVRKGMHGAIDSYSTFFENDRKTPTGLIGYLRERGLTRLFLAGLAFDFCVRYSAEDARRQGFDAFIIEDACRGIELDGSVAAAHTSLAALGVPCINAQEFL
;
A
#
# COMPACT_ATOMS: atom_id res chain seq x y z
N MET A 1 17.35 -39.76 -1.85
CA MET A 1 16.16 -39.33 -1.10
C MET A 1 16.01 -37.85 -1.34
N THR A 2 15.17 -37.49 -2.30
CA THR A 2 14.88 -36.12 -2.66
C THR A 2 13.82 -35.61 -1.69
N GLY A 3 14.25 -34.75 -0.74
CA GLY A 3 13.34 -34.09 0.16
C GLY A 3 12.45 -33.14 -0.65
N THR A 4 11.20 -33.50 -0.85
CA THR A 4 10.15 -32.58 -1.27
C THR A 4 9.92 -31.60 -0.12
N GLY A 5 10.64 -30.45 -0.14
CA GLY A 5 10.34 -29.34 0.73
C GLY A 5 8.89 -28.92 0.49
N THR A 6 8.05 -29.11 1.48
CA THR A 6 6.68 -28.61 1.48
C THR A 6 6.77 -27.09 1.39
N ARG A 7 6.50 -26.53 0.20
CA ARG A 7 6.41 -25.08 0.04
C ARG A 7 5.34 -24.56 0.98
N ALA A 8 5.65 -23.54 1.77
CA ALA A 8 4.69 -22.93 2.66
C ALA A 8 3.47 -22.45 1.85
N THR A 9 2.30 -22.95 2.20
CA THR A 9 1.03 -22.46 1.65
C THR A 9 0.53 -21.34 2.55
N PHE A 10 0.02 -20.28 1.94
CA PHE A 10 -0.48 -19.13 2.69
C PHE A 10 -1.77 -19.39 3.48
N GLY A 11 -2.30 -20.62 3.43
CA GLY A 11 -3.57 -20.98 4.05
C GLY A 11 -4.79 -20.36 3.36
N ASP A 12 -5.98 -20.88 3.68
CA ASP A 12 -7.24 -20.31 3.15
C ASP A 12 -7.60 -18.96 3.79
N ASP A 13 -7.00 -18.65 4.94
CA ASP A 13 -7.13 -17.41 5.70
C ASP A 13 -6.11 -16.33 5.32
N GLY A 14 -5.17 -16.66 4.42
CA GLY A 14 -4.17 -15.73 3.91
C GLY A 14 -4.67 -14.89 2.73
N VAL A 15 -4.31 -13.61 2.71
CA VAL A 15 -4.58 -12.69 1.61
C VAL A 15 -3.35 -11.86 1.26
N LEU A 16 -3.07 -11.73 -0.03
CA LEU A 16 -2.10 -10.77 -0.54
C LEU A 16 -2.81 -9.42 -0.78
N ILE A 17 -2.32 -8.37 -0.13
CA ILE A 17 -2.76 -7.00 -0.36
C ILE A 17 -1.67 -6.30 -1.17
N VAL A 18 -1.97 -6.02 -2.43
CA VAL A 18 -1.08 -5.31 -3.35
C VAL A 18 -1.41 -3.83 -3.30
N VAL A 19 -0.52 -3.08 -2.66
CA VAL A 19 -0.74 -1.68 -2.32
C VAL A 19 -0.26 -0.78 -3.45
N ASP A 20 -1.19 -0.04 -4.04
CA ASP A 20 -1.00 1.13 -4.91
C ASP A 20 0.05 0.96 -6.02
N VAL A 21 0.08 -0.18 -6.70
CA VAL A 21 0.95 -0.38 -7.88
C VAL A 21 0.33 0.32 -9.09
N GLN A 22 0.43 1.66 -9.09
CA GLN A 22 -0.18 2.57 -10.07
C GLN A 22 0.89 3.29 -10.89
N ASN A 23 0.48 3.81 -12.06
CA ASN A 23 1.44 4.46 -12.97
C ASN A 23 2.15 5.67 -12.35
N ASP A 24 1.45 6.46 -11.51
CA ASP A 24 2.04 7.64 -10.87
C ASP A 24 3.11 7.30 -9.83
N PHE A 25 3.07 6.09 -9.26
CA PHE A 25 4.10 5.61 -8.32
C PHE A 25 5.24 4.83 -8.99
N CYS A 26 5.16 4.58 -10.30
CA CYS A 26 6.20 3.92 -11.07
C CYS A 26 7.06 4.95 -11.83
N PRO A 27 8.26 4.58 -12.35
CA PRO A 27 9.11 5.49 -13.10
C PRO A 27 8.39 6.22 -14.23
N GLY A 28 8.52 7.55 -14.26
CA GLY A 28 7.81 8.43 -15.19
C GLY A 28 6.45 8.92 -14.71
N GLY A 29 5.99 8.48 -13.54
CA GLY A 29 4.78 8.98 -12.88
C GLY A 29 5.00 10.26 -12.08
N ALA A 30 3.92 10.86 -11.61
CA ALA A 30 3.94 12.17 -10.94
C ALA A 30 4.57 12.12 -9.53
N LEU A 31 4.49 11.00 -8.85
CA LEU A 31 5.11 10.73 -7.53
C LEU A 31 5.89 9.41 -7.59
N ALA A 32 6.82 9.33 -8.55
CA ALA A 32 7.56 8.11 -8.83
C ALA A 32 8.41 7.65 -7.63
N VAL A 33 8.15 6.44 -7.17
CA VAL A 33 8.99 5.74 -6.19
C VAL A 33 10.21 5.18 -6.93
N PRO A 34 11.44 5.41 -6.43
CA PRO A 34 12.64 4.87 -7.05
C PRO A 34 12.53 3.35 -7.29
N ARG A 35 12.71 2.90 -8.54
CA ARG A 35 12.66 1.48 -8.92
C ARG A 35 11.31 0.80 -8.58
N GLY A 36 10.22 1.57 -8.54
CA GLY A 36 8.90 1.09 -8.12
C GLY A 36 8.31 0.00 -9.03
N ASP A 37 8.67 -0.02 -10.30
CA ASP A 37 8.23 -1.03 -11.27
C ASP A 37 8.96 -2.39 -11.15
N GLU A 38 10.13 -2.42 -10.51
CA GLU A 38 10.90 -3.67 -10.33
C GLU A 38 10.19 -4.70 -9.44
N ILE A 39 9.26 -4.27 -8.61
CA ILE A 39 8.48 -5.16 -7.74
C ILE A 39 7.39 -5.94 -8.51
N ILE A 40 6.98 -5.47 -9.67
CA ILE A 40 5.82 -6.02 -10.39
C ILE A 40 6.00 -7.51 -10.74
N PRO A 41 7.14 -7.97 -11.31
CA PRO A 41 7.34 -9.39 -11.57
C PRO A 41 7.30 -10.25 -10.31
N ILE A 42 7.80 -9.72 -9.18
CA ILE A 42 7.79 -10.42 -7.89
C ILE A 42 6.33 -10.55 -7.42
N ILE A 43 5.57 -9.47 -7.45
CA ILE A 43 4.15 -9.45 -7.04
C ILE A 43 3.32 -10.39 -7.92
N ASN A 44 3.50 -10.39 -9.24
CA ASN A 44 2.81 -11.32 -10.14
C ASN A 44 3.09 -12.80 -9.76
N SER A 45 4.35 -13.10 -9.46
CA SER A 45 4.76 -14.46 -9.04
C SER A 45 4.16 -14.85 -7.69
N LEU A 46 4.12 -13.91 -6.74
CA LEU A 46 3.48 -14.11 -5.44
C LEU A 46 1.96 -14.30 -5.59
N ALA A 47 1.30 -13.42 -6.34
CA ALA A 47 -0.14 -13.46 -6.53
C ALA A 47 -0.63 -14.82 -7.05
N ALA A 48 0.14 -15.45 -7.93
CA ALA A 48 -0.15 -16.80 -8.41
C ALA A 48 -0.16 -17.89 -7.30
N ARG A 49 0.35 -17.59 -6.11
CA ARG A 49 0.39 -18.48 -4.94
C ARG A 49 -0.72 -18.20 -3.94
N PHE A 50 -1.37 -17.04 -4.03
CA PHE A 50 -2.46 -16.65 -3.16
C PHE A 50 -3.82 -16.95 -3.80
N ARG A 51 -4.70 -17.58 -3.04
CA ARG A 51 -6.11 -17.72 -3.44
C ARG A 51 -6.86 -16.39 -3.35
N ASN A 52 -6.51 -15.60 -2.34
CA ASN A 52 -7.17 -14.33 -2.07
C ASN A 52 -6.19 -13.20 -2.35
N VAL A 53 -6.56 -12.30 -3.25
CA VAL A 53 -5.78 -11.11 -3.59
C VAL A 53 -6.69 -9.89 -3.59
N VAL A 54 -6.23 -8.82 -2.94
CA VAL A 54 -6.85 -7.49 -2.93
C VAL A 54 -5.85 -6.51 -3.51
N LEU A 55 -6.31 -5.66 -4.41
CA LEU A 55 -5.54 -4.51 -4.90
C LEU A 55 -6.02 -3.25 -4.22
N THR A 56 -5.15 -2.25 -4.09
CA THR A 56 -5.57 -0.91 -3.67
C THR A 56 -5.21 0.13 -4.72
N GLN A 57 -5.92 1.25 -4.67
CA GLN A 57 -5.72 2.41 -5.54
C GLN A 57 -5.85 3.69 -4.73
N ASP A 58 -4.82 4.54 -4.74
CA ASP A 58 -5.01 5.95 -4.46
C ASP A 58 -5.90 6.56 -5.54
N TRP A 59 -6.94 7.33 -5.12
CA TRP A 59 -7.96 7.79 -6.03
C TRP A 59 -8.43 9.20 -5.65
N HIS A 60 -7.53 10.17 -5.79
CA HIS A 60 -7.74 11.54 -5.33
C HIS A 60 -8.62 12.35 -6.28
N PRO A 61 -9.61 13.10 -5.78
CA PRO A 61 -10.29 14.10 -6.60
C PRO A 61 -9.32 15.22 -7.01
N ARG A 62 -9.62 15.90 -8.09
CA ARG A 62 -8.86 17.09 -8.50
C ARG A 62 -8.86 18.14 -7.37
N GLY A 63 -7.73 18.77 -7.11
CA GLY A 63 -7.60 19.77 -6.06
C GLY A 63 -7.66 19.19 -4.64
N HIS A 64 -7.25 17.91 -4.48
CA HIS A 64 -7.19 17.25 -3.18
C HIS A 64 -6.31 18.04 -2.20
N SER A 65 -6.68 18.06 -0.91
CA SER A 65 -5.98 18.85 0.12
C SER A 65 -4.55 18.38 0.42
N SER A 66 -4.19 17.17 0.04
CA SER A 66 -2.79 16.69 0.15
C SER A 66 -1.89 17.17 -0.99
N PHE A 67 -2.42 17.82 -2.01
CA PHE A 67 -1.61 18.32 -3.12
C PHE A 67 -0.99 19.68 -2.80
N ALA A 68 0.29 19.87 -3.09
CA ALA A 68 0.95 21.17 -2.91
C ALA A 68 0.27 22.27 -3.75
N SER A 69 -0.25 21.92 -4.93
CA SER A 69 -0.98 22.83 -5.81
C SER A 69 -2.27 23.40 -5.19
N SER A 70 -2.82 22.74 -4.17
CA SER A 70 -4.00 23.21 -3.43
C SER A 70 -3.68 24.25 -2.34
N HIS A 71 -2.39 24.53 -2.11
CA HIS A 71 -1.91 25.44 -1.07
C HIS A 71 -1.05 26.57 -1.68
N PRO A 72 -1.56 27.81 -1.79
CA PRO A 72 -0.82 28.90 -2.37
C PRO A 72 0.57 29.11 -1.75
N GLY A 73 1.61 29.13 -2.58
CA GLY A 73 3.00 29.34 -2.15
C GLY A 73 3.71 28.13 -1.56
N LYS A 74 3.05 26.98 -1.47
CA LYS A 74 3.65 25.73 -0.99
C LYS A 74 4.27 24.91 -2.11
N GLN A 75 5.23 24.09 -1.73
CA GLN A 75 5.92 23.15 -2.62
C GLN A 75 5.67 21.70 -2.19
N PRO A 76 5.78 20.73 -3.11
CA PRO A 76 5.78 19.31 -2.75
C PRO A 76 6.81 18.99 -1.66
N PHE A 77 6.45 18.05 -0.79
CA PHE A 77 7.21 17.56 0.37
C PHE A 77 7.27 18.53 1.58
N GLU A 78 6.71 19.73 1.49
CA GLU A 78 6.47 20.54 2.68
C GLU A 78 5.37 19.92 3.55
N THR A 79 5.42 20.21 4.86
CA THR A 79 4.37 19.77 5.80
C THR A 79 3.46 20.93 6.15
N VAL A 80 2.16 20.67 6.21
CA VAL A 80 1.14 21.59 6.73
C VAL A 80 0.39 20.94 7.89
N THR A 81 -0.37 21.74 8.64
CA THR A 81 -1.27 21.23 9.68
C THR A 81 -2.68 21.12 9.09
N ALA A 82 -3.16 19.89 8.95
CA ALA A 82 -4.56 19.60 8.62
C ALA A 82 -5.38 19.36 9.91
N ASP A 83 -6.70 19.25 9.80
CA ASP A 83 -7.59 19.02 10.94
C ASP A 83 -7.28 17.68 11.68
N TYR A 84 -6.69 16.72 10.98
CA TYR A 84 -6.28 15.41 11.50
C TYR A 84 -4.80 15.35 11.92
N GLY A 85 -4.06 16.44 11.84
CA GLY A 85 -2.65 16.53 12.24
C GLY A 85 -1.71 16.91 11.09
N PRO A 86 -0.40 16.62 11.22
CA PRO A 86 0.59 16.92 10.20
C PRO A 86 0.30 16.16 8.89
N GLN A 87 0.34 16.89 7.77
CA GLN A 87 0.15 16.36 6.42
C GLN A 87 1.32 16.77 5.53
N VAL A 88 1.99 15.80 4.93
CA VAL A 88 2.97 16.04 3.86
C VAL A 88 2.22 16.41 2.59
N LEU A 89 2.64 17.50 1.94
CA LEU A 89 2.10 17.89 0.65
C LEU A 89 2.82 17.16 -0.48
N TRP A 90 2.05 16.59 -1.37
CA TRP A 90 2.53 15.81 -2.48
C TRP A 90 2.38 16.54 -3.81
N PRO A 91 3.13 16.17 -4.88
CA PRO A 91 2.72 16.51 -6.24
C PRO A 91 1.32 15.99 -6.52
N ASP A 92 0.59 16.59 -7.46
CA ASP A 92 -0.69 16.06 -7.92
C ASP A 92 -0.46 14.66 -8.53
N HIS A 93 -1.00 13.64 -7.89
CA HIS A 93 -0.82 12.24 -8.27
C HIS A 93 -2.12 11.46 -8.11
N CYS A 94 -2.21 10.33 -8.77
CA CYS A 94 -3.34 9.40 -8.69
C CYS A 94 -4.71 10.11 -8.78
N VAL A 95 -4.78 11.16 -9.60
CA VAL A 95 -6.03 11.92 -9.82
C VAL A 95 -7.04 11.03 -10.52
N GLN A 96 -8.26 10.99 -9.99
CA GLN A 96 -9.36 10.15 -10.45
C GLN A 96 -9.52 10.16 -11.98
N SER A 97 -9.64 8.98 -12.56
CA SER A 97 -9.86 8.74 -13.99
C SER A 97 -8.71 9.18 -14.90
N THR A 98 -7.52 9.48 -14.35
CA THR A 98 -6.32 9.73 -15.16
C THR A 98 -5.53 8.44 -15.41
N ARG A 99 -4.63 8.49 -16.39
CA ARG A 99 -3.67 7.39 -16.62
C ARG A 99 -2.77 7.17 -15.38
N GLY A 100 -2.42 8.24 -14.67
CA GLY A 100 -1.58 8.17 -13.47
C GLY A 100 -2.21 7.32 -12.37
N ALA A 101 -3.51 7.48 -12.15
CA ALA A 101 -4.27 6.72 -11.16
C ALA A 101 -4.57 5.27 -11.58
N ALA A 102 -4.34 4.91 -12.85
CA ALA A 102 -4.58 3.53 -13.29
C ALA A 102 -3.55 2.57 -12.69
N ILE A 103 -3.99 1.35 -12.37
CA ILE A 103 -3.11 0.24 -12.02
C ILE A 103 -2.11 0.03 -13.16
N HIS A 104 -0.85 -0.23 -12.83
CA HIS A 104 0.20 -0.42 -13.81
C HIS A 104 -0.09 -1.63 -14.71
N ALA A 105 0.02 -1.44 -16.04
CA ALA A 105 -0.41 -2.44 -17.02
C ALA A 105 0.37 -3.78 -16.97
N ALA A 106 1.58 -3.77 -16.41
CA ALA A 106 2.37 -5.00 -16.23
C ALA A 106 1.95 -5.81 -14.99
N LEU A 107 1.07 -5.27 -14.12
CA LEU A 107 0.52 -6.01 -12.99
C LEU A 107 -0.58 -6.95 -13.51
N ASP A 108 -0.30 -8.25 -13.55
CA ASP A 108 -1.18 -9.28 -14.09
C ASP A 108 -1.75 -10.17 -12.98
N ILE A 109 -2.87 -9.74 -12.41
CA ILE A 109 -3.57 -10.45 -11.32
C ILE A 109 -5.08 -10.52 -11.64
N PRO A 110 -5.47 -11.30 -12.65
CA PRO A 110 -6.87 -11.34 -13.11
C PRO A 110 -7.84 -11.93 -12.08
N HIS A 111 -7.34 -12.64 -11.07
CA HIS A 111 -8.14 -13.24 -10.00
C HIS A 111 -8.24 -12.34 -8.75
N ALA A 112 -7.75 -11.11 -8.79
CA ALA A 112 -7.95 -10.16 -7.69
C ALA A 112 -9.46 -9.97 -7.44
N ALA A 113 -9.88 -10.24 -6.21
CA ALA A 113 -11.30 -10.28 -5.86
C ALA A 113 -11.88 -8.92 -5.50
N LEU A 114 -11.02 -7.94 -5.18
CA LEU A 114 -11.41 -6.60 -4.76
C LEU A 114 -10.36 -5.58 -5.16
N ILE A 115 -10.81 -4.40 -5.56
CA ILE A 115 -9.99 -3.19 -5.67
C ILE A 115 -10.53 -2.17 -4.69
N VAL A 116 -9.75 -1.83 -3.66
CA VAL A 116 -10.10 -0.80 -2.67
C VAL A 116 -9.55 0.54 -3.13
N ARG A 117 -10.42 1.52 -3.29
CA ARG A 117 -10.02 2.91 -3.55
C ARG A 117 -9.94 3.67 -2.24
N LYS A 118 -8.89 4.44 -2.04
CA LYS A 118 -8.65 5.27 -0.87
C LYS A 118 -8.31 6.71 -1.27
N GLY A 119 -8.31 7.64 -0.32
CA GLY A 119 -8.04 9.06 -0.60
C GLY A 119 -9.09 9.73 -1.48
N MET A 120 -10.35 9.28 -1.39
CA MET A 120 -11.46 9.85 -2.17
C MET A 120 -12.06 11.10 -1.55
N HIS A 121 -11.82 11.36 -0.29
CA HIS A 121 -12.29 12.56 0.39
C HIS A 121 -11.35 13.73 0.12
N GLY A 122 -11.85 14.77 -0.54
CA GLY A 122 -11.02 15.91 -0.95
C GLY A 122 -10.29 16.65 0.17
N ALA A 123 -10.70 16.48 1.43
CA ALA A 123 -10.13 17.15 2.60
C ALA A 123 -9.27 16.23 3.49
N ILE A 124 -9.23 14.92 3.23
CA ILE A 124 -8.52 13.94 4.07
C ILE A 124 -7.68 13.03 3.18
N ASP A 125 -6.38 12.98 3.44
CA ASP A 125 -5.46 12.07 2.74
C ASP A 125 -5.58 10.64 3.28
N SER A 126 -5.05 9.66 2.56
CA SER A 126 -5.17 8.25 2.91
C SER A 126 -3.90 7.48 2.60
N TYR A 127 -3.11 7.19 3.61
CA TYR A 127 -1.98 6.28 3.45
C TYR A 127 -2.42 4.82 3.65
N SER A 128 -3.10 4.55 4.76
CA SER A 128 -3.55 3.20 5.09
C SER A 128 -4.64 2.68 4.13
N THR A 129 -4.60 1.39 3.83
CA THR A 129 -5.67 0.69 3.11
C THR A 129 -6.91 0.46 3.98
N PHE A 130 -6.86 0.78 5.28
CA PHE A 130 -7.92 0.54 6.25
C PHE A 130 -8.69 1.79 6.63
N PHE A 131 -7.98 2.91 6.83
CA PHE A 131 -8.55 4.18 7.24
C PHE A 131 -7.87 5.32 6.49
N GLU A 132 -8.58 6.41 6.31
CA GLU A 132 -7.97 7.68 5.91
C GLU A 132 -7.12 8.26 7.06
N ASN A 133 -6.32 9.30 6.81
CA ASN A 133 -5.34 9.81 7.78
C ASN A 133 -5.97 10.38 9.05
N ASP A 134 -7.29 10.65 9.07
CA ASP A 134 -8.05 10.99 10.26
C ASP A 134 -8.24 9.81 11.24
N ARG A 135 -7.90 8.57 10.80
CA ARG A 135 -8.05 7.31 11.54
C ARG A 135 -9.49 6.99 11.99
N LYS A 136 -10.47 7.59 11.35
CA LYS A 136 -11.90 7.42 11.63
C LYS A 136 -12.67 6.99 10.41
N THR A 137 -12.33 7.54 9.24
CA THR A 137 -13.01 7.27 7.98
C THR A 137 -12.52 5.94 7.41
N PRO A 138 -13.35 4.87 7.40
CA PRO A 138 -12.91 3.55 6.96
C PRO A 138 -12.99 3.42 5.44
N THR A 139 -12.10 2.63 4.86
CA THR A 139 -12.17 2.25 3.44
C THR A 139 -13.18 1.13 3.15
N GLY A 140 -13.58 0.39 4.18
CA GLY A 140 -14.43 -0.80 4.06
C GLY A 140 -13.65 -2.13 4.00
N LEU A 141 -12.32 -2.09 3.87
CA LEU A 141 -11.51 -3.33 3.75
C LEU A 141 -11.67 -4.26 4.97
N ILE A 142 -11.76 -3.72 6.19
CA ILE A 142 -11.92 -4.53 7.41
C ILE A 142 -13.15 -5.43 7.33
N GLY A 143 -14.29 -4.90 6.90
CA GLY A 143 -15.53 -5.66 6.73
C GLY A 143 -15.34 -6.81 5.75
N TYR A 144 -14.78 -6.52 4.59
CA TYR A 144 -14.48 -7.53 3.57
C TYR A 144 -13.60 -8.66 4.10
N LEU A 145 -12.51 -8.34 4.81
CA LEU A 145 -11.58 -9.34 5.37
C LEU A 145 -12.27 -10.20 6.42
N ARG A 146 -12.98 -9.59 7.37
CA ARG A 146 -13.66 -10.30 8.46
C ARG A 146 -14.78 -11.22 7.97
N GLU A 147 -15.60 -10.76 7.03
CA GLU A 147 -16.68 -11.56 6.46
C GLU A 147 -16.18 -12.81 5.71
N ARG A 148 -14.95 -12.77 5.20
CA ARG A 148 -14.31 -13.88 4.50
C ARG A 148 -13.39 -14.71 5.38
N GLY A 149 -13.24 -14.39 6.66
CA GLY A 149 -12.33 -15.09 7.57
C GLY A 149 -10.86 -14.92 7.22
N LEU A 150 -10.49 -13.83 6.53
CA LEU A 150 -9.11 -13.53 6.14
C LEU A 150 -8.41 -12.82 7.30
N THR A 151 -7.50 -13.51 7.95
CA THR A 151 -6.86 -13.05 9.20
C THR A 151 -5.37 -12.81 9.07
N ARG A 152 -4.73 -13.39 8.04
CA ARG A 152 -3.29 -13.28 7.79
C ARG A 152 -3.06 -12.44 6.53
N LEU A 153 -2.53 -11.23 6.70
CA LEU A 153 -2.38 -10.24 5.66
C LEU A 153 -0.92 -10.12 5.24
N PHE A 154 -0.65 -10.36 3.97
CA PHE A 154 0.66 -10.21 3.36
C PHE A 154 0.63 -8.96 2.47
N LEU A 155 1.42 -7.95 2.82
CA LEU A 155 1.43 -6.67 2.14
C LEU A 155 2.66 -6.55 1.23
N ALA A 156 2.43 -6.11 0.01
CA ALA A 156 3.45 -5.79 -0.98
C ALA A 156 3.03 -4.55 -1.77
N GLY A 157 3.95 -3.80 -2.35
CA GLY A 157 3.62 -2.65 -3.19
C GLY A 157 4.33 -1.35 -2.81
N LEU A 158 3.64 -0.23 -3.01
CA LEU A 158 4.17 1.13 -2.95
C LEU A 158 3.33 2.03 -2.02
N ALA A 159 3.93 3.01 -1.32
CA ALA A 159 5.34 3.02 -0.97
C ALA A 159 5.55 2.36 0.37
N PHE A 160 6.69 1.65 0.54
CA PHE A 160 7.02 0.91 1.78
C PHE A 160 6.87 1.77 3.03
N ASP A 161 7.42 2.97 2.99
CA ASP A 161 7.51 3.90 4.12
C ASP A 161 6.23 4.72 4.36
N PHE A 162 5.25 4.64 3.47
CA PHE A 162 3.94 5.28 3.59
C PHE A 162 2.80 4.25 3.50
N CYS A 163 2.17 4.07 2.35
CA CYS A 163 0.93 3.28 2.24
C CYS A 163 1.09 1.85 2.75
N VAL A 164 2.19 1.16 2.46
CA VAL A 164 2.43 -0.21 2.95
C VAL A 164 2.60 -0.22 4.47
N ARG A 165 3.48 0.63 5.02
CA ARG A 165 3.71 0.75 6.46
C ARG A 165 2.42 1.05 7.22
N TYR A 166 1.72 2.14 6.88
CA TYR A 166 0.50 2.56 7.59
C TYR A 166 -0.59 1.50 7.51
N SER A 167 -0.68 0.78 6.37
CA SER A 167 -1.60 -0.35 6.23
C SER A 167 -1.25 -1.50 7.17
N ALA A 168 0.01 -1.88 7.27
CA ALA A 168 0.45 -2.95 8.16
C ALA A 168 0.27 -2.58 9.63
N GLU A 169 0.55 -1.32 10.00
CA GLU A 169 0.31 -0.81 11.35
C GLU A 169 -1.17 -0.88 11.74
N ASP A 170 -2.06 -0.43 10.85
CA ASP A 170 -3.50 -0.46 11.13
C ASP A 170 -4.04 -1.90 11.12
N ALA A 171 -3.55 -2.76 10.25
CA ALA A 171 -3.87 -4.19 10.28
C ALA A 171 -3.60 -4.79 11.66
N ARG A 172 -2.42 -4.55 12.23
CA ARG A 172 -2.06 -5.03 13.58
C ARG A 172 -2.97 -4.44 14.65
N ARG A 173 -3.26 -3.13 14.61
CA ARG A 173 -4.18 -2.47 15.54
C ARG A 173 -5.60 -3.01 15.46
N GLN A 174 -6.01 -3.52 14.28
CA GLN A 174 -7.31 -4.15 14.05
C GLN A 174 -7.35 -5.65 14.39
N GLY A 175 -6.23 -6.22 14.88
CA GLY A 175 -6.13 -7.60 15.32
C GLY A 175 -5.82 -8.61 14.22
N PHE A 176 -5.40 -8.17 13.04
CA PHE A 176 -4.91 -9.06 11.99
C PHE A 176 -3.43 -9.41 12.19
N ASP A 177 -3.02 -10.58 11.71
CA ASP A 177 -1.61 -10.90 11.54
C ASP A 177 -1.12 -10.29 10.24
N ALA A 178 -0.23 -9.30 10.34
CA ALA A 178 0.30 -8.57 9.21
C ALA A 178 1.77 -8.89 8.99
N PHE A 179 2.14 -9.10 7.72
CA PHE A 179 3.49 -9.39 7.24
C PHE A 179 3.77 -8.47 6.04
N ILE A 180 4.96 -7.89 5.96
CA ILE A 180 5.38 -7.16 4.77
C ILE A 180 6.35 -8.02 3.98
N ILE A 181 6.11 -8.19 2.68
CA ILE A 181 7.03 -8.85 1.75
C ILE A 181 7.97 -7.76 1.21
N GLU A 182 9.11 -7.60 1.88
CA GLU A 182 9.94 -6.41 1.75
C GLU A 182 10.60 -6.27 0.37
N ASP A 183 11.08 -7.36 -0.20
CA ASP A 183 11.68 -7.37 -1.55
C ASP A 183 10.63 -7.09 -2.66
N ALA A 184 9.34 -7.23 -2.35
CA ALA A 184 8.21 -6.81 -3.18
C ALA A 184 7.69 -5.41 -2.83
N CYS A 185 8.49 -4.57 -2.17
CA CYS A 185 8.20 -3.18 -1.85
C CYS A 185 9.33 -2.25 -2.28
N ARG A 186 9.02 -0.94 -2.45
CA ARG A 186 10.00 0.15 -2.59
C ARG A 186 9.50 1.37 -1.83
N GLY A 187 10.44 2.15 -1.28
CA GLY A 187 10.14 3.36 -0.49
C GLY A 187 10.43 4.65 -1.25
N ILE A 188 9.79 5.73 -0.84
CA ILE A 188 10.05 7.10 -1.32
C ILE A 188 11.36 7.62 -0.72
N GLU A 189 11.68 7.25 0.54
CA GLU A 189 12.83 7.71 1.33
C GLU A 189 12.82 9.24 1.55
N LEU A 190 11.75 9.74 2.13
CA LEU A 190 11.65 11.14 2.52
C LEU A 190 12.17 11.31 3.96
N ASP A 191 13.28 12.03 4.12
CA ASP A 191 13.84 12.41 5.43
C ASP A 191 13.98 11.25 6.43
N GLY A 192 14.46 10.08 5.97
CA GLY A 192 14.64 8.89 6.80
C GLY A 192 13.35 8.11 7.07
N SER A 193 12.32 8.30 6.25
CA SER A 193 11.01 7.63 6.40
C SER A 193 11.11 6.10 6.34
N VAL A 194 12.01 5.54 5.55
CA VAL A 194 12.24 4.08 5.48
C VAL A 194 12.75 3.54 6.82
N ALA A 195 13.75 4.19 7.42
CA ALA A 195 14.27 3.79 8.73
C ALA A 195 13.21 3.93 9.83
N ALA A 196 12.40 5.00 9.78
CA ALA A 196 11.28 5.21 10.69
C ALA A 196 10.19 4.12 10.51
N ALA A 197 9.95 3.68 9.26
CA ALA A 197 9.02 2.60 8.97
C ALA A 197 9.46 1.29 9.62
N HIS A 198 10.71 0.88 9.42
CA HIS A 198 11.26 -0.33 10.06
C HIS A 198 11.13 -0.29 11.59
N THR A 199 11.46 0.86 12.19
CA THR A 199 11.34 1.04 13.65
C THR A 199 9.90 0.85 14.14
N SER A 200 8.93 1.48 13.45
CA SER A 200 7.53 1.40 13.83
C SER A 200 6.94 0.00 13.63
N LEU A 201 7.26 -0.64 12.51
CA LEU A 201 6.82 -2.00 12.21
C LEU A 201 7.36 -3.01 13.23
N ALA A 202 8.64 -2.91 13.58
CA ALA A 202 9.25 -3.76 14.61
C ALA A 202 8.58 -3.58 15.98
N ALA A 203 8.26 -2.32 16.37
CA ALA A 203 7.58 -2.02 17.61
C ALA A 203 6.17 -2.62 17.70
N LEU A 204 5.49 -2.81 16.56
CA LEU A 204 4.17 -3.43 16.47
C LEU A 204 4.23 -4.94 16.18
N GLY A 205 5.42 -5.52 16.11
CA GLY A 205 5.62 -6.93 15.81
C GLY A 205 5.15 -7.31 14.40
N VAL A 206 5.35 -6.44 13.41
CA VAL A 206 5.12 -6.73 11.99
C VAL A 206 6.41 -7.29 11.40
N PRO A 207 6.47 -8.56 11.01
CA PRO A 207 7.65 -9.12 10.35
C PRO A 207 7.79 -8.60 8.92
N CYS A 208 9.03 -8.23 8.55
CA CYS A 208 9.44 -8.05 7.17
C CYS A 208 10.07 -9.38 6.70
N ILE A 209 9.51 -9.97 5.67
CA ILE A 209 9.87 -11.29 5.11
C ILE A 209 10.21 -11.15 3.63
N ASN A 210 10.83 -12.16 3.04
CA ASN A 210 11.20 -12.16 1.63
C ASN A 210 10.27 -13.04 0.80
N ALA A 211 10.01 -12.64 -0.43
CA ALA A 211 9.21 -13.41 -1.39
C ALA A 211 9.78 -14.82 -1.63
N GLN A 212 11.10 -14.97 -1.57
CA GLN A 212 11.77 -16.27 -1.77
C GLN A 212 11.36 -17.35 -0.75
N GLU A 213 10.86 -16.96 0.40
CA GLU A 213 10.34 -17.91 1.39
C GLU A 213 9.10 -18.66 0.86
N PHE A 214 8.47 -18.13 -0.19
CA PHE A 214 7.20 -18.59 -0.75
C PHE A 214 7.26 -18.98 -2.23
N LEU A 215 8.29 -18.56 -2.95
CA LEU A 215 8.50 -18.84 -4.38
C LEU A 215 9.39 -20.05 -4.59
#